data_0da4e44ab20e1018eb1c00a9f477af9b
#
_entry.id   0da4e44ab20e1018eb1c00a9f477af9b
#
_cell.length_a   1.000
_cell.length_b   1.000
_cell.length_c   1.000
_cell.angle_alpha   90.00
_cell.angle_beta   90.00
_cell.angle_gamma   90.00
#
_symmetry.space_group_name_H-M   'P 1'
#
loop_
_entity.id
_entity.type
_entity.pdbx_description
1 polymer ?
#
loop_
_entity_poly.entity_id
_entity_poly.type
_entity_poly.pdbx_seq_one_letter_code
_entity_poly.pdbx_strand_id
1 'polypeptide(L)'
;VFIFTFLLFQNSLAVDDSDIFVEAVLFTAVKKSNYEKVIEMLERGVTTNIHDSDDMSPLAYALRNDDEKMFELLLKNDADVNDQILQKTSLLTFYIKSKKSKLLTRLLRANADINFQDSIGMTPIMHAIENINIDAIKLLVSIDYRDALDLEISDYSGKTMFDYAENSRNNYLKKLISDMKNTF
;
A
#
# COMPACT_ATOMS: atom_id res chain seq x y z
N VAL A 1 -17.21 -36.28 -38.10
CA VAL A 1 -17.37 -35.90 -36.69
C VAL A 1 -15.95 -35.95 -36.05
N PHE A 2 -15.42 -34.93 -35.53
CA PHE A 2 -14.13 -34.66 -34.89
C PHE A 2 -13.23 -33.65 -35.64
N ILE A 3 -13.67 -32.40 -35.76
CA ILE A 3 -12.76 -31.24 -35.94
C ILE A 3 -13.49 -30.05 -35.30
N PHE A 4 -13.49 -29.93 -33.95
CA PHE A 4 -13.97 -28.71 -33.28
C PHE A 4 -13.47 -28.53 -31.85
N THR A 5 -12.23 -28.89 -31.56
CA THR A 5 -11.66 -28.66 -30.21
C THR A 5 -10.19 -28.29 -30.21
N PHE A 6 -9.70 -27.50 -31.17
CA PHE A 6 -8.27 -27.11 -31.18
C PHE A 6 -8.03 -25.64 -31.49
N LEU A 7 -8.92 -24.74 -31.07
CA LEU A 7 -8.79 -23.32 -31.35
C LEU A 7 -8.98 -22.41 -30.11
N LEU A 8 -8.72 -22.92 -28.91
CA LEU A 8 -8.83 -22.11 -27.67
C LEU A 8 -7.56 -22.07 -26.81
N PHE A 9 -6.37 -22.38 -27.34
CA PHE A 9 -5.13 -22.35 -26.56
C PHE A 9 -3.95 -21.69 -27.30
N GLN A 10 -4.20 -20.55 -27.95
CA GLN A 10 -3.13 -19.70 -28.49
C GLN A 10 -3.42 -18.21 -28.26
N ASN A 11 -3.71 -17.83 -27.01
CA ASN A 11 -3.59 -16.46 -26.55
C ASN A 11 -2.78 -16.45 -25.24
N SER A 12 -1.53 -16.85 -25.35
CA SER A 12 -0.57 -16.64 -24.26
C SER A 12 0.69 -15.97 -24.82
N LEU A 13 0.90 -14.72 -24.35
CA LEU A 13 2.20 -14.07 -24.28
C LEU A 13 2.81 -13.54 -25.61
N ALA A 14 2.07 -12.71 -26.30
CA ALA A 14 2.71 -11.56 -26.94
C ALA A 14 2.20 -10.33 -26.15
N VAL A 15 3.03 -9.74 -25.30
CA VAL A 15 2.80 -8.36 -24.84
C VAL A 15 2.87 -7.54 -26.13
N ASP A 16 1.72 -7.08 -26.60
CA ASP A 16 1.66 -6.25 -27.81
C ASP A 16 2.25 -4.86 -27.44
N ASP A 17 3.07 -4.30 -28.32
CA ASP A 17 3.59 -2.93 -28.13
C ASP A 17 2.47 -1.92 -27.87
N SER A 18 1.24 -2.22 -28.31
CA SER A 18 0.06 -1.41 -28.00
C SER A 18 -0.32 -1.45 -26.51
N ASP A 19 -0.13 -2.58 -25.82
CA ASP A 19 -0.48 -2.74 -24.40
C ASP A 19 0.48 -1.92 -23.53
N ILE A 20 1.79 -1.96 -23.80
CA ILE A 20 2.80 -1.15 -23.10
C ILE A 20 2.51 0.35 -23.25
N PHE A 21 2.09 0.77 -24.43
CA PHE A 21 1.73 2.17 -24.68
C PHE A 21 0.50 2.58 -23.87
N VAL A 22 -0.50 1.71 -23.76
CA VAL A 22 -1.76 1.98 -23.05
C VAL A 22 -1.53 2.05 -21.54
N GLU A 23 -0.69 1.17 -20.97
CA GLU A 23 -0.28 1.21 -19.57
C GLU A 23 0.47 2.51 -19.24
N ALA A 24 1.41 2.94 -20.09
CA ALA A 24 2.13 4.21 -19.93
C ALA A 24 1.18 5.42 -19.93
N VAL A 25 0.10 5.36 -20.71
CA VAL A 25 -0.95 6.39 -20.72
C VAL A 25 -1.71 6.40 -19.38
N LEU A 26 -2.06 5.22 -18.82
CA LEU A 26 -2.69 5.13 -17.51
C LEU A 26 -1.81 5.76 -16.43
N PHE A 27 -0.53 5.38 -16.33
CA PHE A 27 0.40 5.97 -15.38
C PHE A 27 0.52 7.50 -15.52
N THR A 28 0.62 7.98 -16.76
CA THR A 28 0.69 9.43 -17.02
C THR A 28 -0.57 10.14 -16.55
N ALA A 29 -1.75 9.55 -16.79
CA ALA A 29 -3.04 10.10 -16.38
C ALA A 29 -3.16 10.14 -14.85
N VAL A 30 -2.78 9.06 -14.16
CA VAL A 30 -2.79 9.00 -12.69
C VAL A 30 -1.82 10.02 -12.08
N LYS A 31 -0.58 10.09 -12.58
CA LYS A 31 0.44 11.05 -12.12
C LYS A 31 -0.02 12.51 -12.24
N LYS A 32 -0.88 12.81 -13.22
CA LYS A 32 -1.42 14.16 -13.48
C LYS A 32 -2.82 14.38 -12.90
N SER A 33 -3.38 13.43 -12.15
CA SER A 33 -4.77 13.47 -11.64
C SER A 33 -5.80 13.72 -12.76
N ASN A 34 -5.56 13.16 -13.95
CA ASN A 34 -6.49 13.24 -15.07
C ASN A 34 -7.52 12.10 -14.98
N TYR A 35 -8.59 12.33 -14.20
CA TYR A 35 -9.61 11.32 -13.90
C TYR A 35 -10.34 10.82 -15.14
N GLU A 36 -10.65 11.71 -16.09
CA GLU A 36 -11.34 11.35 -17.32
C GLU A 36 -10.54 10.36 -18.15
N LYS A 37 -9.23 10.62 -18.27
CA LYS A 37 -8.33 9.73 -19.01
C LYS A 37 -8.11 8.40 -18.28
N VAL A 38 -8.06 8.40 -16.95
CA VAL A 38 -8.00 7.16 -16.17
C VAL A 38 -9.25 6.33 -16.40
N ILE A 39 -10.45 6.93 -16.32
CA ILE A 39 -11.71 6.23 -16.57
C ILE A 39 -11.71 5.64 -17.99
N GLU A 40 -11.34 6.41 -19.01
CA GLU A 40 -11.25 5.92 -20.39
C GLU A 40 -10.33 4.69 -20.50
N MET A 41 -9.18 4.69 -19.83
CA MET A 41 -8.24 3.55 -19.87
C MET A 41 -8.83 2.31 -19.17
N LEU A 42 -9.46 2.51 -18.02
CA LEU A 42 -10.12 1.41 -17.30
C LEU A 42 -11.29 0.81 -18.08
N GLU A 43 -12.11 1.64 -18.76
CA GLU A 43 -13.19 1.19 -19.65
C GLU A 43 -12.65 0.42 -20.86
N ARG A 44 -11.44 0.68 -21.28
CA ARG A 44 -10.73 -0.09 -22.33
C ARG A 44 -10.13 -1.41 -21.83
N GLY A 45 -10.28 -1.71 -20.53
CA GLY A 45 -9.84 -2.95 -19.93
C GLY A 45 -8.39 -2.93 -19.39
N VAL A 46 -7.77 -1.74 -19.26
CA VAL A 46 -6.45 -1.64 -18.63
C VAL A 46 -6.58 -1.94 -17.14
N THR A 47 -5.79 -2.89 -16.64
CA THR A 47 -5.78 -3.24 -15.21
C THR A 47 -5.12 -2.16 -14.35
N THR A 48 -5.57 -2.05 -13.10
CA THR A 48 -4.97 -1.17 -12.08
C THR A 48 -3.78 -1.80 -11.36
N ASN A 49 -3.61 -3.14 -11.47
CA ASN A 49 -2.59 -3.92 -10.75
C ASN A 49 -1.37 -4.18 -11.64
N ILE A 50 -0.73 -3.09 -12.04
CA ILE A 50 0.48 -3.05 -12.87
C ILE A 50 1.52 -2.14 -12.20
N HIS A 51 2.79 -2.34 -12.54
CA HIS A 51 3.89 -1.52 -12.05
C HIS A 51 4.63 -0.85 -13.21
N ASP A 52 5.08 0.36 -13.00
CA ASP A 52 5.98 1.04 -13.94
C ASP A 52 7.46 0.66 -13.69
N SER A 53 8.37 1.26 -14.46
CA SER A 53 9.82 1.02 -14.32
C SER A 53 10.42 1.39 -12.96
N ASP A 54 9.70 2.20 -12.18
CA ASP A 54 10.09 2.60 -10.82
C ASP A 54 9.48 1.67 -9.76
N ASP A 55 8.90 0.52 -10.17
CA ASP A 55 8.19 -0.43 -9.32
C ASP A 55 7.03 0.21 -8.53
N MET A 56 6.35 1.19 -9.14
CA MET A 56 5.22 1.90 -8.55
C MET A 56 3.92 1.51 -9.24
N SER A 57 2.90 1.18 -8.46
CA SER A 57 1.55 0.96 -9.00
C SER A 57 0.75 2.26 -9.16
N PRO A 58 -0.33 2.28 -9.96
CA PRO A 58 -1.24 3.41 -10.04
C PRO A 58 -1.74 3.87 -8.66
N LEU A 59 -2.09 2.92 -7.76
CA LEU A 59 -2.56 3.22 -6.42
C LEU A 59 -1.47 3.88 -5.56
N ALA A 60 -0.20 3.46 -5.71
CA ALA A 60 0.95 4.08 -5.07
C ALA A 60 1.13 5.55 -5.49
N TYR A 61 0.89 5.87 -6.76
CA TYR A 61 0.91 7.26 -7.24
C TYR A 61 -0.22 8.10 -6.66
N ALA A 62 -1.44 7.55 -6.54
CA ALA A 62 -2.54 8.25 -5.88
C ALA A 62 -2.19 8.58 -4.42
N LEU A 63 -1.59 7.63 -3.69
CA LEU A 63 -1.09 7.84 -2.32
C LEU A 63 0.04 8.88 -2.27
N ARG A 64 1.00 8.80 -3.20
CA ARG A 64 2.11 9.76 -3.29
C ARG A 64 1.61 11.18 -3.54
N ASN A 65 0.58 11.35 -4.35
CA ASN A 65 -0.03 12.65 -4.64
C ASN A 65 -1.02 13.11 -3.56
N ASP A 66 -1.36 12.23 -2.59
CA ASP A 66 -2.42 12.45 -1.59
C ASP A 66 -3.79 12.73 -2.23
N ASP A 67 -4.02 12.09 -3.39
CA ASP A 67 -5.19 12.26 -4.26
C ASP A 67 -6.29 11.26 -3.86
N GLU A 68 -7.15 11.70 -2.96
CA GLU A 68 -8.25 10.89 -2.42
C GLU A 68 -9.21 10.41 -3.51
N LYS A 69 -9.53 11.28 -4.47
CA LYS A 69 -10.47 10.94 -5.54
C LYS A 69 -9.89 9.88 -6.49
N MET A 70 -8.61 9.99 -6.80
CA MET A 70 -7.89 8.98 -7.59
C MET A 70 -7.78 7.66 -6.84
N PHE A 71 -7.46 7.71 -5.54
CA PHE A 71 -7.41 6.54 -4.67
C PHE A 71 -8.74 5.76 -4.68
N GLU A 72 -9.87 6.44 -4.45
CA GLU A 72 -11.19 5.81 -4.49
C GLU A 72 -11.56 5.27 -5.89
N LEU A 73 -11.21 6.01 -6.95
CA LEU A 73 -11.43 5.58 -8.33
C LEU A 73 -10.70 4.27 -8.64
N LEU A 74 -9.44 4.18 -8.23
CA LEU A 74 -8.62 2.99 -8.48
C LEU A 74 -9.10 1.79 -7.63
N LEU A 75 -9.44 1.99 -6.36
CA LEU A 75 -10.02 0.91 -5.53
C LEU A 75 -11.35 0.40 -6.08
N LYS A 76 -12.20 1.28 -6.59
CA LYS A 76 -13.47 0.89 -7.23
C LYS A 76 -13.26 0.03 -8.47
N ASN A 77 -12.09 0.10 -9.08
CA ASN A 77 -11.68 -0.67 -10.25
C ASN A 77 -10.62 -1.72 -9.89
N ASP A 78 -10.80 -2.37 -8.73
CA ASP A 78 -10.07 -3.55 -8.27
C ASP A 78 -8.56 -3.35 -8.06
N ALA A 79 -8.12 -2.11 -7.76
CA ALA A 79 -6.74 -1.89 -7.31
C ALA A 79 -6.49 -2.61 -5.99
N ASP A 80 -5.40 -3.37 -5.91
CA ASP A 80 -5.02 -4.10 -4.71
C ASP A 80 -4.42 -3.15 -3.67
N VAL A 81 -5.12 -2.97 -2.54
CA VAL A 81 -4.64 -2.17 -1.41
C VAL A 81 -3.42 -2.78 -0.73
N ASN A 82 -3.23 -4.10 -0.87
CA ASN A 82 -2.11 -4.86 -0.30
C ASN A 82 -0.97 -5.09 -1.30
N ASP A 83 -1.00 -4.36 -2.41
CA ASP A 83 0.08 -4.35 -3.38
C ASP A 83 1.43 -3.99 -2.74
N GLN A 84 2.49 -4.60 -3.27
CA GLN A 84 3.86 -4.43 -2.81
C GLN A 84 4.66 -3.69 -3.87
N ILE A 85 5.25 -2.58 -3.49
CA ILE A 85 6.08 -1.72 -4.32
C ILE A 85 7.50 -1.61 -3.76
N LEU A 86 8.44 -1.07 -4.53
CA LEU A 86 9.77 -0.71 -4.04
C LEU A 86 10.43 -1.84 -3.21
N GLN A 87 10.59 -3.02 -3.81
CA GLN A 87 11.24 -4.17 -3.17
C GLN A 87 10.53 -4.65 -1.88
N LYS A 88 9.24 -4.97 -2.00
CA LYS A 88 8.43 -5.52 -0.90
C LYS A 88 8.02 -4.50 0.17
N THR A 89 7.74 -3.27 -0.21
CA THR A 89 7.12 -2.28 0.69
C THR A 89 5.62 -2.25 0.47
N SER A 90 4.80 -2.52 1.51
CA SER A 90 3.34 -2.37 1.39
C SER A 90 2.93 -0.92 1.18
N LEU A 91 1.78 -0.70 0.52
CA LEU A 91 1.25 0.65 0.31
C LEU A 91 0.99 1.39 1.62
N LEU A 92 0.58 0.68 2.68
CA LEU A 92 0.41 1.24 4.02
C LEU A 92 1.75 1.75 4.58
N THR A 93 2.81 0.93 4.52
CA THR A 93 4.16 1.32 4.96
C THR A 93 4.69 2.51 4.14
N PHE A 94 4.54 2.45 2.81
CA PHE A 94 4.94 3.53 1.92
C PHE A 94 4.28 4.87 2.29
N TYR A 95 2.96 4.84 2.56
CA TYR A 95 2.23 6.04 2.94
C TYR A 95 2.62 6.56 4.33
N ILE A 96 2.83 5.68 5.31
CA ILE A 96 3.31 6.04 6.65
C ILE A 96 4.68 6.72 6.59
N LYS A 97 5.62 6.19 5.78
CA LYS A 97 6.97 6.76 5.59
C LYS A 97 6.91 8.16 4.96
N SER A 98 5.90 8.47 4.17
CA SER A 98 5.70 9.80 3.60
C SER A 98 5.25 10.86 4.61
N LYS A 99 4.93 10.46 5.85
CA LYS A 99 4.39 11.31 6.94
C LYS A 99 3.08 12.02 6.60
N LYS A 100 2.33 11.51 5.63
CA LYS A 100 0.99 11.96 5.31
C LYS A 100 -0.02 11.22 6.17
N SER A 101 -1.19 11.81 6.42
CA SER A 101 -2.21 11.21 7.28
C SER A 101 -3.60 11.18 6.65
N LYS A 102 -3.84 11.98 5.61
CA LYS A 102 -5.16 12.16 4.99
C LYS A 102 -5.80 10.85 4.54
N LEU A 103 -5.06 9.97 3.87
CA LEU A 103 -5.56 8.71 3.32
C LEU A 103 -5.32 7.50 4.25
N LEU A 104 -4.67 7.68 5.40
CA LEU A 104 -4.29 6.57 6.27
C LEU A 104 -5.50 5.77 6.76
N THR A 105 -6.53 6.46 7.25
CA THR A 105 -7.79 5.82 7.68
C THR A 105 -8.49 5.10 6.52
N ARG A 106 -8.39 5.62 5.29
CA ARG A 106 -8.99 4.98 4.11
C ARG A 106 -8.26 3.72 3.71
N LEU A 107 -6.93 3.72 3.76
CA LEU A 107 -6.11 2.51 3.56
C LEU A 107 -6.53 1.41 4.53
N LEU A 108 -6.65 1.72 5.82
CA LEU A 108 -7.05 0.74 6.83
C LEU A 108 -8.50 0.25 6.63
N ARG A 109 -9.42 1.13 6.27
CA ARG A 109 -10.81 0.75 5.93
C ARG A 109 -10.92 -0.09 4.67
N ALA A 110 -9.99 0.05 3.75
CA ALA A 110 -9.87 -0.81 2.57
C ALA A 110 -9.16 -2.14 2.87
N ASN A 111 -8.93 -2.48 4.15
CA ASN A 111 -8.26 -3.67 4.63
C ASN A 111 -6.76 -3.76 4.23
N ALA A 112 -6.06 -2.63 4.26
CA ALA A 112 -4.59 -2.67 4.19
C ALA A 112 -4.03 -3.49 5.35
N ASP A 113 -3.09 -4.40 5.06
CA ASP A 113 -2.49 -5.28 6.06
C ASP A 113 -1.64 -4.46 7.05
N ILE A 114 -2.15 -4.37 8.28
CA ILE A 114 -1.55 -3.61 9.37
C ILE A 114 -0.26 -4.27 9.92
N ASN A 115 -0.08 -5.57 9.66
CA ASN A 115 1.01 -6.40 10.16
C ASN A 115 2.02 -6.82 9.08
N PHE A 116 1.88 -6.30 7.86
CA PHE A 116 2.76 -6.66 6.76
C PHE A 116 4.23 -6.42 7.10
N GLN A 117 5.08 -7.45 6.93
CA GLN A 117 6.52 -7.33 7.12
C GLN A 117 7.25 -7.08 5.80
N ASP A 118 8.01 -6.01 5.73
CA ASP A 118 8.83 -5.67 4.56
C ASP A 118 10.08 -6.57 4.41
N SER A 119 10.99 -6.20 3.52
CA SER A 119 12.21 -6.97 3.21
C SER A 119 13.18 -7.13 4.38
N ILE A 120 13.04 -6.34 5.45
CA ILE A 120 13.85 -6.44 6.68
C ILE A 120 13.03 -6.88 7.90
N GLY A 121 11.77 -7.25 7.67
CA GLY A 121 10.85 -7.74 8.70
C GLY A 121 10.14 -6.63 9.49
N MET A 122 10.30 -5.36 9.12
CA MET A 122 9.62 -4.27 9.80
C MET A 122 8.15 -4.16 9.42
N THR A 123 7.29 -3.98 10.41
CA THR A 123 5.85 -3.73 10.23
C THR A 123 5.56 -2.23 10.05
N PRO A 124 4.35 -1.86 9.54
CA PRO A 124 3.93 -0.47 9.43
C PRO A 124 4.07 0.33 10.73
N ILE A 125 3.74 -0.26 11.90
CA ILE A 125 3.88 0.41 13.19
C ILE A 125 5.34 0.65 13.57
N MET A 126 6.26 -0.29 13.28
CA MET A 126 7.69 -0.10 13.52
C MET A 126 8.24 1.06 12.70
N HIS A 127 7.85 1.17 11.41
CA HIS A 127 8.20 2.31 10.58
C HIS A 127 7.59 3.62 11.07
N ALA A 128 6.35 3.60 11.58
CA ALA A 128 5.73 4.79 12.16
C ALA A 128 6.51 5.27 13.39
N ILE A 129 6.98 4.36 14.25
CA ILE A 129 7.77 4.66 15.44
C ILE A 129 9.15 5.21 15.04
N GLU A 130 9.86 4.53 14.15
CA GLU A 130 11.19 4.95 13.69
C GLU A 130 11.16 6.35 13.06
N ASN A 131 10.13 6.64 12.25
CA ASN A 131 9.95 7.93 11.60
C ASN A 131 9.27 8.99 12.48
N ILE A 132 8.89 8.66 13.72
CA ILE A 132 8.18 9.53 14.67
C ILE A 132 6.88 10.08 14.02
N ASN A 133 6.14 9.22 13.31
CA ASN A 133 4.85 9.55 12.73
C ASN A 133 3.75 9.34 13.78
N ILE A 134 3.56 10.35 14.64
CA ILE A 134 2.64 10.27 15.80
C ILE A 134 1.19 10.02 15.36
N ASP A 135 0.75 10.62 14.24
CA ASP A 135 -0.61 10.45 13.75
C ASP A 135 -0.86 9.00 13.30
N ALA A 136 0.10 8.42 12.58
CA ALA A 136 0.03 7.02 12.20
C ALA A 136 0.04 6.09 13.42
N ILE A 137 0.92 6.34 14.40
CA ILE A 137 0.99 5.54 15.63
C ILE A 137 -0.35 5.59 16.36
N LYS A 138 -0.90 6.78 16.61
CA LYS A 138 -2.19 6.94 17.30
C LYS A 138 -3.33 6.22 16.59
N LEU A 139 -3.36 6.27 15.26
CA LEU A 139 -4.38 5.59 14.49
C LEU A 139 -4.23 4.07 14.57
N LEU A 140 -3.02 3.53 14.35
CA LEU A 140 -2.76 2.11 14.36
C LEU A 140 -3.03 1.46 15.73
N VAL A 141 -2.80 2.18 16.83
CA VAL A 141 -3.06 1.70 18.20
C VAL A 141 -4.44 2.11 18.72
N SER A 142 -5.28 2.75 17.90
CA SER A 142 -6.63 3.13 18.31
C SER A 142 -7.52 1.91 18.50
N ILE A 143 -8.63 2.09 19.24
CA ILE A 143 -9.57 1.01 19.54
C ILE A 143 -10.12 0.32 18.29
N ASP A 144 -10.18 1.04 17.16
CA ASP A 144 -10.73 0.51 15.90
C ASP A 144 -9.80 -0.52 15.25
N TYR A 145 -8.48 -0.46 15.51
CA TYR A 145 -7.48 -1.30 14.84
C TYR A 145 -6.60 -2.09 15.80
N ARG A 146 -6.67 -1.80 17.09
CA ARG A 146 -5.84 -2.38 18.13
C ARG A 146 -5.87 -3.90 18.14
N ASP A 147 -7.06 -4.49 18.03
CA ASP A 147 -7.24 -5.95 18.10
C ASP A 147 -6.71 -6.67 16.85
N ALA A 148 -6.48 -5.94 15.75
CA ALA A 148 -5.85 -6.45 14.53
C ALA A 148 -4.32 -6.31 14.54
N LEU A 149 -3.77 -5.48 15.45
CA LEU A 149 -2.34 -5.22 15.53
C LEU A 149 -1.64 -6.32 16.33
N ASP A 150 -0.74 -7.06 15.67
CA ASP A 150 0.07 -8.08 16.34
C ASP A 150 1.31 -7.43 16.97
N LEU A 151 1.33 -7.43 18.31
CA LEU A 151 2.38 -6.80 19.12
C LEU A 151 3.64 -7.65 19.27
N GLU A 152 3.55 -8.96 18.97
CA GLU A 152 4.63 -9.92 19.15
C GLU A 152 5.53 -10.02 17.91
N ILE A 153 5.13 -9.41 16.79
CA ILE A 153 5.96 -9.41 15.58
C ILE A 153 7.28 -8.70 15.87
N SER A 154 8.38 -9.38 15.52
CA SER A 154 9.72 -8.82 15.52
C SER A 154 10.26 -8.69 14.09
N ASP A 155 11.12 -7.71 13.85
CA ASP A 155 11.90 -7.62 12.62
C ASP A 155 12.92 -8.79 12.53
N TYR A 156 13.62 -8.91 11.41
CA TYR A 156 14.58 -9.99 11.23
C TYR A 156 15.85 -9.87 12.10
N SER A 157 15.99 -8.79 12.87
CA SER A 157 17.01 -8.63 13.94
C SER A 157 16.48 -9.00 15.32
N GLY A 158 15.20 -9.37 15.44
CA GLY A 158 14.53 -9.74 16.68
C GLY A 158 13.97 -8.57 17.48
N LYS A 159 13.87 -7.36 16.90
CA LYS A 159 13.32 -6.17 17.57
C LYS A 159 11.82 -6.05 17.33
N THR A 160 11.07 -5.88 18.40
CA THR A 160 9.64 -5.56 18.39
C THR A 160 9.38 -4.06 18.26
N MET A 161 8.13 -3.66 18.06
CA MET A 161 7.73 -2.26 18.09
C MET A 161 8.09 -1.58 19.43
N PHE A 162 8.11 -2.32 20.55
CA PHE A 162 8.49 -1.80 21.86
C PHE A 162 9.97 -1.45 21.92
N ASP A 163 10.85 -2.28 21.32
CA ASP A 163 12.28 -2.01 21.25
C ASP A 163 12.58 -0.76 20.42
N TYR A 164 11.85 -0.57 19.31
CA TYR A 164 11.93 0.65 18.50
C TYR A 164 11.50 1.89 19.30
N ALA A 165 10.41 1.79 20.08
CA ALA A 165 9.95 2.88 20.93
C ALA A 165 10.95 3.21 22.04
N GLU A 166 11.51 2.20 22.69
CA GLU A 166 12.48 2.36 23.79
C GLU A 166 13.77 3.03 23.33
N ASN A 167 14.21 2.74 22.11
CA ASN A 167 15.38 3.36 21.50
C ASN A 167 15.11 4.76 20.90
N SER A 168 13.86 5.20 20.81
CA SER A 168 13.52 6.53 20.32
C SER A 168 14.02 7.63 21.25
N ARG A 169 14.42 8.77 20.69
CA ARG A 169 14.72 9.98 21.47
C ARG A 169 13.48 10.80 21.84
N ASN A 170 12.31 10.39 21.38
CA ASN A 170 11.04 11.09 21.61
C ASN A 170 10.34 10.57 22.88
N ASN A 171 10.40 11.32 23.97
CA ASN A 171 9.80 10.92 25.25
C ASN A 171 8.26 10.79 25.18
N TYR A 172 7.60 11.59 24.36
CA TYR A 172 6.15 11.47 24.16
C TYR A 172 5.79 10.14 23.49
N LEU A 173 6.55 9.75 22.45
CA LEU A 173 6.38 8.47 21.77
C LEU A 173 6.62 7.30 22.74
N LYS A 174 7.70 7.32 23.50
CA LYS A 174 7.98 6.29 24.53
C LYS A 174 6.81 6.13 25.48
N LYS A 175 6.30 7.23 25.99
CA LYS A 175 5.15 7.22 26.90
C LYS A 175 3.91 6.65 26.20
N LEU A 176 3.59 7.10 24.97
CA LEU A 176 2.43 6.64 24.21
C LEU A 176 2.42 5.12 24.02
N ILE A 177 3.57 4.54 23.64
CA ILE A 177 3.71 3.09 23.45
C ILE A 177 3.74 2.33 24.77
N SER A 178 4.35 2.89 25.82
CA SER A 178 4.35 2.29 27.17
C SER A 178 2.94 2.25 27.77
N ASP A 179 2.18 3.33 27.64
CA ASP A 179 0.79 3.40 28.12
C ASP A 179 -0.08 2.35 27.40
N MET A 180 0.15 2.15 26.11
CA MET A 180 -0.52 1.13 25.32
C MET A 180 -0.21 -0.29 25.85
N LYS A 181 1.07 -0.61 26.13
CA LYS A 181 1.50 -1.93 26.66
C LYS A 181 0.78 -2.32 27.94
N ASN A 182 0.38 -1.33 28.75
CA ASN A 182 -0.34 -1.55 30.01
C ASN A 182 -1.86 -1.70 29.84
N THR A 183 -2.37 -1.48 28.63
CA THR A 183 -3.83 -1.48 28.33
C THR A 183 -4.24 -2.74 27.55
N PHE A 184 -3.29 -3.50 27.02
CA PHE A 184 -3.43 -4.82 26.44
C PHE A 184 -3.16 -5.89 27.47
#